data_8a3c98f824d42315dcad095735eac096
#
_entry.id   8a3c98f824d42315dcad095735eac096
#
_cell.length_a   1.000
_cell.length_b   1.000
_cell.length_c   1.000
_cell.angle_alpha   90.00
_cell.angle_beta   90.00
_cell.angle_gamma   90.00
#
_symmetry.space_group_name_H-M   'P 1'
#
loop_
_entity.id
_entity.type
_entity.pdbx_description
1 polymer ?
#
loop_
_entity_poly.entity_id
_entity_poly.type
_entity_poly.pdbx_seq_one_letter_code
_entity_poly.pdbx_strand_id
1 'polypeptide(L)'
;MNSGCRLLASVLSIVTILAVSWAGAPPARAEPDCGGSVAVRPIAVGVDGEQSNGWAYEPYQCVPGDLPPARLILAVHGFNEKSSDYPDVMSAIARRSGAALLTLDQRGGDSEWKTGEWNPWAGWHDVVATAQWYKGEHPSVGKTVLWGWSQGGMTSGLALAYGPTGLFDYWVDTAGPSNTVDYWNAGNTLGLPQVSQIERDAGNCTPAVCPQAYADRSTVALAAKLSAQRVFLVHGTADPIVPYQHSLDLKNALAAAGEPYSMYTVVTGRGPDGAVLPGTHWIGPVWFQGACVVERLLTDLEPVDGPAREYVTDVLAGVDTAPAPPPGATCAA
;
A
#
# COMPACT_ATOMS: atom_id res chain seq x y z
N MET A 1 33.23 49.55 -58.21
CA MET A 1 32.73 48.79 -59.35
C MET A 1 33.25 47.37 -59.22
N ASN A 2 32.46 46.43 -59.31
CA ASN A 2 32.64 44.97 -59.25
C ASN A 2 32.99 44.32 -57.92
N SER A 3 31.97 43.88 -57.33
CA SER A 3 31.88 42.95 -56.23
C SER A 3 32.27 41.53 -56.63
N GLY A 4 33.14 40.91 -55.90
CA GLY A 4 33.46 39.49 -56.01
C GLY A 4 33.00 38.78 -54.77
N CYS A 5 31.85 38.09 -54.83
CA CYS A 5 31.32 37.26 -53.81
C CYS A 5 32.08 35.92 -53.80
N ARG A 6 32.76 35.58 -52.71
CA ARG A 6 33.34 34.24 -52.51
C ARG A 6 32.48 33.48 -51.51
N LEU A 7 31.77 32.45 -51.98
CA LEU A 7 31.14 31.44 -51.17
C LEU A 7 32.23 30.58 -50.48
N LEU A 8 32.21 30.59 -49.16
CA LEU A 8 32.90 29.60 -48.33
C LEU A 8 31.92 28.50 -47.99
N ALA A 9 32.13 27.33 -48.55
CA ALA A 9 31.40 26.12 -48.19
C ALA A 9 31.99 25.57 -46.88
N SER A 10 31.23 25.65 -45.80
CA SER A 10 31.58 25.01 -44.54
C SER A 10 31.11 23.56 -44.58
N VAL A 11 32.04 22.64 -44.58
CA VAL A 11 31.80 21.20 -44.42
C VAL A 11 31.51 20.94 -42.94
N LEU A 12 30.24 20.65 -42.60
CA LEU A 12 29.82 20.27 -41.27
C LEU A 12 30.04 18.74 -41.12
N SER A 13 31.14 18.37 -40.45
CA SER A 13 31.38 16.97 -40.08
C SER A 13 30.46 16.60 -38.92
N ILE A 14 29.42 15.80 -39.19
CA ILE A 14 28.57 15.19 -38.19
C ILE A 14 29.35 14.03 -37.57
N VAL A 15 29.85 14.21 -36.36
CA VAL A 15 30.40 13.14 -35.54
C VAL A 15 29.19 12.49 -34.84
N THR A 16 28.76 11.34 -35.35
CA THR A 16 27.74 10.52 -34.70
C THR A 16 28.41 9.78 -33.52
N ILE A 17 28.19 10.29 -32.30
CA ILE A 17 28.57 9.59 -31.09
C ILE A 17 27.52 8.49 -30.87
N LEU A 18 27.87 7.25 -31.17
CA LEU A 18 27.13 6.06 -30.75
C LEU A 18 27.33 5.94 -29.23
N ALA A 19 26.35 6.42 -28.45
CA ALA A 19 26.24 6.11 -27.04
C ALA A 19 25.85 4.61 -26.94
N VAL A 20 26.83 3.74 -26.68
CA VAL A 20 26.58 2.37 -26.26
C VAL A 20 26.10 2.45 -24.82
N SER A 21 24.78 2.44 -24.64
CA SER A 21 24.17 2.23 -23.34
C SER A 21 24.52 0.81 -22.89
N TRP A 22 25.41 0.71 -21.93
CA TRP A 22 25.54 -0.50 -21.14
C TRP A 22 24.27 -0.65 -20.30
N ALA A 23 23.24 -1.28 -20.86
CA ALA A 23 22.22 -1.90 -20.07
C ALA A 23 22.92 -3.02 -19.29
N GLY A 24 23.17 -2.78 -18.01
CA GLY A 24 23.62 -3.84 -17.12
C GLY A 24 22.63 -4.99 -17.27
N ALA A 25 23.15 -6.21 -17.46
CA ALA A 25 22.30 -7.38 -17.49
C ALA A 25 21.42 -7.37 -16.23
N PRO A 26 20.10 -7.59 -16.35
CA PRO A 26 19.26 -7.70 -15.19
C PRO A 26 19.87 -8.77 -14.26
N PRO A 27 19.85 -8.55 -12.93
CA PRO A 27 20.37 -9.54 -12.01
C PRO A 27 19.71 -10.87 -12.34
N ALA A 28 20.52 -11.92 -12.43
CA ALA A 28 20.04 -13.26 -12.74
C ALA A 28 18.90 -13.57 -11.77
N ARG A 29 17.71 -13.85 -12.31
CA ARG A 29 16.58 -14.27 -11.48
C ARG A 29 17.06 -15.46 -10.65
N ALA A 30 17.03 -15.31 -9.33
CA ALA A 30 17.22 -16.46 -8.46
C ALA A 30 16.18 -17.50 -8.88
N GLU A 31 16.60 -18.72 -9.15
CA GLU A 31 15.66 -19.81 -9.41
C GLU A 31 14.75 -19.94 -8.19
N PRO A 32 13.41 -20.06 -8.40
CA PRO A 32 12.48 -20.17 -7.29
C PRO A 32 12.84 -21.41 -6.46
N ASP A 33 12.91 -21.23 -5.14
CA ASP A 33 13.02 -22.35 -4.21
C ASP A 33 11.72 -23.16 -4.26
N CYS A 34 11.74 -24.25 -5.00
CA CYS A 34 10.57 -25.09 -5.21
C CYS A 34 10.25 -26.04 -4.04
N GLY A 35 10.91 -25.89 -2.90
CA GLY A 35 10.58 -26.59 -1.65
C GLY A 35 9.27 -26.12 -1.00
N GLY A 36 8.72 -24.98 -1.43
CA GLY A 36 7.47 -24.41 -0.97
C GLY A 36 6.58 -23.96 -2.16
N SER A 37 5.30 -23.72 -1.91
CA SER A 37 4.34 -23.24 -2.89
C SER A 37 4.45 -21.74 -3.22
N VAL A 38 5.47 -21.03 -2.73
CA VAL A 38 5.69 -19.59 -2.91
C VAL A 38 7.18 -19.33 -3.12
N ALA A 39 7.52 -18.69 -4.24
CA ALA A 39 8.86 -18.14 -4.47
C ALA A 39 8.97 -16.78 -3.78
N VAL A 40 10.01 -16.58 -2.99
CA VAL A 40 10.30 -15.32 -2.29
C VAL A 40 11.58 -14.73 -2.86
N ARG A 41 11.52 -13.49 -3.35
CA ARG A 41 12.70 -12.81 -3.91
C ARG A 41 12.72 -11.34 -3.53
N PRO A 42 13.92 -10.73 -3.35
CA PRO A 42 14.05 -9.29 -3.21
C PRO A 42 13.65 -8.60 -4.52
N ILE A 43 13.07 -7.41 -4.37
CA ILE A 43 12.79 -6.51 -5.48
C ILE A 43 13.44 -5.15 -5.21
N ALA A 44 13.72 -4.43 -6.30
CA ALA A 44 14.28 -3.09 -6.25
C ALA A 44 13.72 -2.29 -7.42
N VAL A 45 13.01 -1.21 -7.12
CA VAL A 45 12.31 -0.39 -8.11
C VAL A 45 12.86 1.02 -8.07
N GLY A 46 13.24 1.56 -9.23
CA GLY A 46 13.68 2.95 -9.34
C GLY A 46 12.51 3.92 -9.22
N VAL A 47 12.63 4.90 -8.31
CA VAL A 47 11.61 5.90 -8.03
C VAL A 47 12.28 7.24 -7.78
N ASP A 48 11.94 8.28 -8.56
CA ASP A 48 12.44 9.65 -8.40
C ASP A 48 13.97 9.77 -8.33
N GLY A 49 14.68 8.88 -9.02
CA GLY A 49 16.16 8.83 -9.02
C GLY A 49 16.77 8.03 -7.87
N GLU A 50 15.96 7.47 -7.01
CA GLU A 50 16.33 6.59 -5.90
C GLU A 50 15.82 5.18 -6.12
N GLN A 51 16.04 4.28 -5.17
CA GLN A 51 15.62 2.89 -5.24
C GLN A 51 14.73 2.52 -4.07
N SER A 52 13.51 2.05 -4.36
CA SER A 52 12.63 1.41 -3.39
C SER A 52 12.90 -0.09 -3.37
N ASN A 53 13.23 -0.63 -2.21
CA ASN A 53 13.47 -2.05 -2.02
C ASN A 53 12.23 -2.75 -1.44
N GLY A 54 12.17 -4.06 -1.60
CA GLY A 54 11.05 -4.83 -1.08
C GLY A 54 11.21 -6.32 -1.37
N TRP A 55 10.10 -7.03 -1.23
CA TRP A 55 10.04 -8.47 -1.47
C TRP A 55 8.82 -8.83 -2.33
N ALA A 56 9.01 -9.79 -3.22
CA ALA A 56 7.94 -10.42 -3.97
C ALA A 56 7.74 -11.85 -3.43
N TYR A 57 6.49 -12.19 -3.14
CA TYR A 57 6.01 -13.50 -2.74
C TYR A 57 5.12 -14.01 -3.87
N GLU A 58 5.62 -14.92 -4.69
CA GLU A 58 4.97 -15.35 -5.92
C GLU A 58 4.57 -16.82 -5.82
N PRO A 59 3.26 -17.13 -5.74
CA PRO A 59 2.77 -18.49 -5.59
C PRO A 59 2.78 -19.23 -6.94
N TYR A 60 3.94 -19.43 -7.50
CA TYR A 60 4.11 -20.29 -8.68
C TYR A 60 4.09 -21.75 -8.25
N GLN A 61 3.38 -22.55 -9.02
CA GLN A 61 3.70 -23.96 -9.03
C GLN A 61 5.02 -24.09 -9.77
N CYS A 62 6.02 -24.74 -9.17
CA CYS A 62 7.34 -24.94 -9.78
C CYS A 62 7.31 -25.96 -10.92
N VAL A 63 6.37 -25.80 -11.85
CA VAL A 63 6.20 -26.67 -13.02
C VAL A 63 6.54 -25.84 -14.26
N PRO A 64 7.37 -26.34 -15.18
CA PRO A 64 7.67 -25.63 -16.42
C PRO A 64 6.37 -25.27 -17.17
N GLY A 65 6.17 -23.98 -17.45
CA GLY A 65 5.00 -23.50 -18.17
C GLY A 65 3.91 -22.85 -17.32
N ASP A 66 4.09 -22.72 -16.01
CA ASP A 66 3.15 -21.98 -15.16
C ASP A 66 3.04 -20.52 -15.59
N LEU A 67 1.79 -20.05 -15.66
CA LEU A 67 1.50 -18.67 -15.96
C LEU A 67 1.75 -17.81 -14.71
N PRO A 68 2.23 -16.57 -14.88
CA PRO A 68 2.36 -15.62 -13.77
C PRO A 68 0.99 -15.35 -13.15
N PRO A 69 0.93 -14.98 -11.86
CA PRO A 69 -0.32 -14.68 -11.17
C PRO A 69 -1.14 -13.64 -11.93
N ALA A 70 -2.44 -13.87 -12.08
CA ALA A 70 -3.37 -12.92 -12.64
C ALA A 70 -3.84 -11.87 -11.61
N ARG A 71 -3.36 -11.95 -10.37
CA ARG A 71 -3.79 -11.16 -9.21
C ARG A 71 -2.57 -10.65 -8.45
N LEU A 72 -2.67 -9.42 -7.96
CA LEU A 72 -1.59 -8.75 -7.25
C LEU A 72 -2.10 -8.16 -5.92
N ILE A 73 -1.33 -8.35 -4.87
CA ILE A 73 -1.43 -7.60 -3.62
C ILE A 73 -0.20 -6.70 -3.52
N LEU A 74 -0.40 -5.42 -3.26
CA LEU A 74 0.67 -4.55 -2.81
C LEU A 74 0.41 -4.21 -1.35
N ALA A 75 1.27 -4.69 -0.44
CA ALA A 75 1.16 -4.53 1.00
C ALA A 75 2.11 -3.44 1.48
N VAL A 76 1.57 -2.44 2.18
CA VAL A 76 2.27 -1.23 2.63
C VAL A 76 2.32 -1.21 4.15
N HIS A 77 3.52 -1.34 4.69
CA HIS A 77 3.76 -1.49 6.14
C HIS A 77 3.49 -0.21 6.96
N GLY A 78 3.37 -0.38 8.27
CA GLY A 78 3.18 0.70 9.23
C GLY A 78 4.46 1.47 9.59
N PHE A 79 4.31 2.43 10.50
CA PHE A 79 5.42 3.20 11.04
C PHE A 79 6.44 2.31 11.76
N ASN A 80 7.73 2.53 11.50
CA ASN A 80 8.85 1.79 12.09
C ASN A 80 8.90 0.29 11.76
N GLU A 81 8.24 -0.11 10.68
CA GLU A 81 8.29 -1.46 10.13
C GLU A 81 9.11 -1.49 8.82
N LYS A 82 9.29 -2.69 8.27
CA LYS A 82 10.05 -2.95 7.04
C LYS A 82 9.30 -3.92 6.14
N SER A 83 9.61 -3.88 4.86
CA SER A 83 9.11 -4.82 3.86
C SER A 83 9.41 -6.29 4.18
N SER A 84 10.46 -6.54 4.95
CA SER A 84 10.90 -7.88 5.38
C SER A 84 10.19 -8.39 6.63
N ASP A 85 9.34 -7.58 7.25
CA ASP A 85 8.59 -8.02 8.43
C ASP A 85 7.47 -8.97 8.00
N TYR A 86 7.18 -9.96 8.87
CA TYR A 86 6.09 -10.95 8.68
C TYR A 86 6.20 -11.86 7.44
N PRO A 87 7.37 -12.37 7.05
CA PRO A 87 7.54 -13.10 5.77
C PRO A 87 6.69 -14.37 5.69
N ASP A 88 6.51 -15.09 6.79
CA ASP A 88 5.68 -16.31 6.84
C ASP A 88 4.22 -16.02 6.60
N VAL A 89 3.72 -14.91 7.15
CA VAL A 89 2.33 -14.48 6.98
C VAL A 89 2.09 -14.00 5.55
N MET A 90 3.01 -13.22 4.98
CA MET A 90 2.94 -12.76 3.59
C MET A 90 2.97 -13.93 2.60
N SER A 91 3.86 -14.90 2.84
CA SER A 91 3.91 -16.15 2.06
C SER A 91 2.60 -16.93 2.15
N ALA A 92 2.02 -17.01 3.35
CA ALA A 92 0.76 -17.72 3.56
C ALA A 92 -0.42 -17.03 2.85
N ILE A 93 -0.50 -15.69 2.88
CA ILE A 93 -1.51 -14.91 2.16
C ILE A 93 -1.36 -15.10 0.65
N ALA A 94 -0.15 -14.96 0.11
CA ALA A 94 0.14 -15.14 -1.31
C ALA A 94 -0.30 -16.55 -1.79
N ARG A 95 0.07 -17.59 -1.03
CA ARG A 95 -0.29 -18.98 -1.34
C ARG A 95 -1.79 -19.21 -1.35
N ARG A 96 -2.51 -18.74 -0.31
CA ARG A 96 -3.97 -18.99 -0.20
C ARG A 96 -4.78 -18.20 -1.21
N SER A 97 -4.36 -16.97 -1.50
CA SER A 97 -5.04 -16.12 -2.48
C SER A 97 -4.71 -16.45 -3.93
N GLY A 98 -3.61 -17.20 -4.17
CA GLY A 98 -3.09 -17.43 -5.52
C GLY A 98 -2.64 -16.15 -6.23
N ALA A 99 -2.31 -15.10 -5.45
CA ALA A 99 -1.89 -13.81 -5.94
C ALA A 99 -0.40 -13.59 -5.67
N ALA A 100 0.29 -12.86 -6.54
CA ALA A 100 1.55 -12.27 -6.16
C ALA A 100 1.32 -11.26 -5.04
N LEU A 101 2.17 -11.27 -4.01
CA LEU A 101 2.17 -10.28 -2.97
C LEU A 101 3.51 -9.56 -2.97
N LEU A 102 3.47 -8.24 -3.08
CA LEU A 102 4.65 -7.39 -2.96
C LEU A 102 4.59 -6.62 -1.65
N THR A 103 5.72 -6.55 -0.97
CA THR A 103 5.97 -5.60 0.12
C THR A 103 7.05 -4.63 -0.34
N LEU A 104 7.02 -3.40 0.16
CA LEU A 104 8.03 -2.39 -0.18
C LEU A 104 8.45 -1.63 1.06
N ASP A 105 9.72 -1.21 1.09
CA ASP A 105 10.22 -0.25 2.06
C ASP A 105 9.80 1.15 1.60
N GLN A 106 8.99 1.83 2.42
CA GLN A 106 8.61 3.21 2.15
C GLN A 106 9.80 4.12 2.43
N ARG A 107 10.03 5.11 1.56
CA ARG A 107 11.07 6.12 1.77
C ARG A 107 10.85 6.87 3.08
N GLY A 108 11.92 7.02 3.87
CA GLY A 108 11.95 7.87 5.05
C GLY A 108 12.19 9.34 4.71
N GLY A 109 12.10 10.21 5.72
CA GLY A 109 12.04 11.66 5.57
C GLY A 109 13.32 12.39 5.13
N ASP A 110 14.48 11.74 5.03
CA ASP A 110 15.75 12.34 4.65
C ASP A 110 16.35 11.70 3.42
N SER A 111 17.38 12.35 2.84
CA SER A 111 18.14 11.86 1.67
C SER A 111 18.85 10.52 1.90
N GLU A 112 18.91 10.05 3.12
CA GLU A 112 19.32 8.69 3.46
C GLU A 112 18.06 7.87 3.72
N TRP A 113 17.88 6.81 2.97
CA TRP A 113 16.79 5.85 3.08
C TRP A 113 16.69 5.26 4.49
N LYS A 114 15.90 5.89 5.34
CA LYS A 114 15.54 5.35 6.65
C LYS A 114 14.17 4.71 6.53
N THR A 115 14.18 3.44 6.21
CA THR A 115 12.99 2.59 6.22
C THR A 115 12.27 2.73 7.56
N GLY A 116 10.96 2.89 7.50
CA GLY A 116 10.12 2.92 8.68
C GLY A 116 9.84 4.31 9.25
N GLU A 117 10.53 5.38 8.83
CA GLU A 117 10.17 6.73 9.22
C GLU A 117 8.85 7.20 8.59
N TRP A 118 8.22 8.21 9.20
CA TRP A 118 7.01 8.81 8.67
C TRP A 118 7.31 9.65 7.42
N ASN A 119 6.91 9.17 6.28
CA ASN A 119 6.95 9.93 5.03
C ASN A 119 5.91 9.42 4.00
N PRO A 120 4.61 9.46 4.29
CA PRO A 120 3.58 9.05 3.34
C PRO A 120 3.62 9.81 2.03
N TRP A 121 4.09 11.09 2.05
CA TRP A 121 4.15 11.94 0.88
C TRP A 121 5.18 11.49 -0.16
N ALA A 122 6.31 10.94 0.24
CA ALA A 122 7.23 10.30 -0.69
C ALA A 122 6.84 8.82 -0.94
N GLY A 123 6.36 8.14 0.10
CA GLY A 123 6.02 6.71 0.04
C GLY A 123 4.95 6.36 -0.98
N TRP A 124 3.98 7.25 -1.28
CA TRP A 124 2.97 6.95 -2.29
C TRP A 124 3.56 6.83 -3.71
N HIS A 125 4.66 7.54 -4.02
CA HIS A 125 5.40 7.37 -5.28
C HIS A 125 5.98 5.96 -5.37
N ASP A 126 6.52 5.43 -4.25
CA ASP A 126 7.08 4.09 -4.19
C ASP A 126 6.00 3.04 -4.44
N VAL A 127 4.81 3.21 -3.85
CA VAL A 127 3.64 2.35 -4.05
C VAL A 127 3.23 2.32 -5.52
N VAL A 128 3.07 3.48 -6.15
CA VAL A 128 2.68 3.60 -7.56
C VAL A 128 3.72 2.97 -8.47
N ALA A 129 5.00 3.34 -8.29
CA ALA A 129 6.09 2.84 -9.14
C ALA A 129 6.23 1.31 -9.03
N THR A 130 6.12 0.75 -7.82
CA THR A 130 6.21 -0.69 -7.60
C THR A 130 5.07 -1.44 -8.29
N ALA A 131 3.84 -0.93 -8.19
CA ALA A 131 2.69 -1.54 -8.87
C ALA A 131 2.82 -1.45 -10.40
N GLN A 132 3.24 -0.31 -10.92
CA GLN A 132 3.47 -0.12 -12.37
C GLN A 132 4.57 -1.02 -12.89
N TRP A 133 5.69 -1.09 -12.17
CA TRP A 133 6.80 -1.96 -12.53
C TRP A 133 6.35 -3.41 -12.61
N TYR A 134 5.67 -3.92 -11.56
CA TYR A 134 5.24 -5.31 -11.55
C TYR A 134 4.21 -5.64 -12.63
N LYS A 135 3.23 -4.77 -12.83
CA LYS A 135 2.23 -4.93 -13.92
C LYS A 135 2.87 -4.85 -15.31
N GLY A 136 3.93 -4.06 -15.47
CA GLY A 136 4.72 -4.00 -16.72
C GLY A 136 5.46 -5.31 -17.02
N GLU A 137 6.05 -5.94 -16.00
CA GLU A 137 6.70 -7.25 -16.09
C GLU A 137 5.68 -8.40 -16.25
N HIS A 138 4.45 -8.21 -15.73
CA HIS A 138 3.39 -9.21 -15.67
C HIS A 138 2.06 -8.68 -16.21
N PRO A 139 1.91 -8.49 -17.53
CA PRO A 139 0.71 -7.91 -18.14
C PRO A 139 -0.57 -8.76 -17.97
N SER A 140 -0.44 -10.00 -17.48
CA SER A 140 -1.57 -10.87 -17.10
C SER A 140 -2.25 -10.46 -15.79
N VAL A 141 -1.65 -9.57 -14.99
CA VAL A 141 -2.26 -9.07 -13.74
C VAL A 141 -3.49 -8.24 -14.07
N GLY A 142 -4.68 -8.81 -13.79
CA GLY A 142 -5.97 -8.19 -14.05
C GLY A 142 -6.68 -7.67 -12.79
N LYS A 143 -6.36 -8.19 -11.59
CA LYS A 143 -6.93 -7.74 -10.31
C LYS A 143 -5.83 -7.31 -9.36
N THR A 144 -5.92 -6.09 -8.84
CA THR A 144 -4.91 -5.51 -7.95
C THR A 144 -5.57 -4.99 -6.67
N VAL A 145 -5.10 -5.49 -5.51
CA VAL A 145 -5.51 -5.04 -4.19
C VAL A 145 -4.36 -4.27 -3.57
N LEU A 146 -4.61 -3.03 -3.18
CA LEU A 146 -3.70 -2.22 -2.37
C LEU A 146 -4.11 -2.38 -0.91
N TRP A 147 -3.19 -2.85 -0.07
CA TRP A 147 -3.43 -3.07 1.35
C TRP A 147 -2.40 -2.31 2.18
N GLY A 148 -2.85 -1.36 2.98
CA GLY A 148 -2.01 -0.63 3.91
C GLY A 148 -2.50 -0.75 5.33
N TRP A 149 -1.58 -0.75 6.30
CA TRP A 149 -1.94 -0.69 7.72
C TRP A 149 -1.20 0.44 8.43
N SER A 150 -1.85 1.09 9.39
CA SER A 150 -1.28 2.23 10.12
C SER A 150 -0.80 3.32 9.14
N GLN A 151 0.44 3.78 9.24
CA GLN A 151 1.04 4.71 8.26
C GLN A 151 0.85 4.23 6.81
N GLY A 152 0.99 2.92 6.56
CA GLY A 152 0.78 2.35 5.23
C GLY A 152 -0.63 2.53 4.70
N GLY A 153 -1.63 2.61 5.58
CA GLY A 153 -3.00 2.98 5.24
C GLY A 153 -3.06 4.38 4.62
N MET A 154 -2.45 5.38 5.28
CA MET A 154 -2.35 6.73 4.73
C MET A 154 -1.55 6.76 3.41
N THR A 155 -0.37 6.14 3.38
CA THR A 155 0.48 6.10 2.17
C THR A 155 -0.25 5.50 0.98
N SER A 156 -0.96 4.39 1.19
CA SER A 156 -1.74 3.73 0.15
C SER A 156 -2.94 4.58 -0.32
N GLY A 157 -3.60 5.27 0.60
CA GLY A 157 -4.66 6.23 0.25
C GLY A 157 -4.15 7.40 -0.60
N LEU A 158 -2.95 7.93 -0.32
CA LEU A 158 -2.32 8.95 -1.17
C LEU A 158 -1.97 8.39 -2.56
N ALA A 159 -1.52 7.13 -2.64
CA ALA A 159 -1.27 6.47 -3.93
C ALA A 159 -2.54 6.36 -4.78
N LEU A 160 -3.72 6.17 -4.18
CA LEU A 160 -5.00 6.19 -4.89
C LEU A 160 -5.42 7.59 -5.33
N ALA A 161 -5.15 8.61 -4.47
CA ALA A 161 -5.59 9.98 -4.74
C ALA A 161 -4.73 10.69 -5.80
N TYR A 162 -3.44 10.36 -5.88
CA TYR A 162 -2.47 11.04 -6.74
C TYR A 162 -1.88 10.16 -7.84
N GLY A 163 -1.99 8.84 -7.71
CA GLY A 163 -1.52 7.89 -8.73
C GLY A 163 -2.48 7.76 -9.92
N PRO A 164 -2.09 6.96 -10.91
CA PRO A 164 -2.93 6.71 -12.09
C PRO A 164 -4.24 6.01 -11.73
N THR A 165 -5.35 6.53 -12.22
CA THR A 165 -6.67 5.90 -12.07
C THR A 165 -6.68 4.48 -12.67
N GLY A 166 -7.24 3.52 -11.94
CA GLY A 166 -7.34 2.12 -12.36
C GLY A 166 -6.05 1.32 -12.17
N LEU A 167 -5.03 1.88 -11.48
CA LEU A 167 -3.85 1.12 -11.10
C LEU A 167 -4.19 0.04 -10.06
N PHE A 168 -5.09 0.36 -9.14
CA PHE A 168 -5.60 -0.53 -8.09
C PHE A 168 -7.12 -0.67 -8.22
N ASP A 169 -7.63 -1.89 -8.13
CA ASP A 169 -9.07 -2.16 -8.16
C ASP A 169 -9.71 -1.95 -6.80
N TYR A 170 -9.05 -2.39 -5.73
CA TYR A 170 -9.55 -2.33 -4.36
C TYR A 170 -8.50 -1.79 -3.41
N TRP A 171 -8.95 -1.05 -2.41
CA TRP A 171 -8.10 -0.59 -1.32
C TRP A 171 -8.61 -1.10 0.01
N VAL A 172 -7.71 -1.73 0.78
CA VAL A 172 -7.94 -2.17 2.14
C VAL A 172 -7.10 -1.30 3.07
N ASP A 173 -7.74 -0.45 3.84
CA ASP A 173 -7.12 0.39 4.87
C ASP A 173 -7.33 -0.26 6.25
N THR A 174 -6.26 -0.68 6.88
CA THR A 174 -6.29 -1.31 8.20
C THR A 174 -5.72 -0.34 9.24
N ALA A 175 -6.59 0.28 10.02
CA ALA A 175 -6.25 1.22 11.09
C ALA A 175 -5.34 2.39 10.65
N GLY A 176 -5.53 2.89 9.41
CA GLY A 176 -4.76 4.01 8.87
C GLY A 176 -5.27 5.36 9.41
N PRO A 177 -4.37 6.31 9.69
CA PRO A 177 -4.76 7.69 9.98
C PRO A 177 -5.28 8.36 8.71
N SER A 178 -6.50 8.90 8.75
CA SER A 178 -7.18 9.50 7.60
C SER A 178 -7.16 11.02 7.59
N ASN A 179 -6.95 11.65 8.74
CA ASN A 179 -6.87 13.10 8.93
C ASN A 179 -5.53 13.43 9.57
N THR A 180 -4.63 14.02 8.81
CA THR A 180 -3.26 14.29 9.25
C THR A 180 -3.22 15.36 10.36
N VAL A 181 -4.16 16.31 10.37
CA VAL A 181 -4.26 17.33 11.44
C VAL A 181 -4.65 16.67 12.75
N ASP A 182 -5.68 15.83 12.75
CA ASP A 182 -6.17 15.17 13.96
C ASP A 182 -5.14 14.18 14.49
N TYR A 183 -4.45 13.46 13.59
CA TYR A 183 -3.38 12.54 13.98
C TYR A 183 -2.17 13.29 14.56
N TRP A 184 -1.79 14.44 13.98
CA TRP A 184 -0.76 15.33 14.54
C TRP A 184 -1.15 15.83 15.92
N ASN A 185 -2.40 16.29 16.11
CA ASN A 185 -2.90 16.78 17.41
C ASN A 185 -2.89 15.68 18.49
N ALA A 186 -3.36 14.48 18.14
CA ALA A 186 -3.34 13.33 19.03
C ALA A 186 -1.90 12.93 19.38
N GLY A 187 -1.03 12.83 18.40
CA GLY A 187 0.38 12.53 18.57
C GLY A 187 1.11 13.55 19.44
N ASN A 188 0.85 14.85 19.23
CA ASN A 188 1.43 15.92 20.04
C ASN A 188 0.96 15.85 21.50
N THR A 189 -0.31 15.53 21.72
CA THR A 189 -0.87 15.35 23.08
C THR A 189 -0.26 14.13 23.77
N LEU A 190 -0.01 13.05 23.05
CA LEU A 190 0.56 11.80 23.57
C LEU A 190 2.09 11.77 23.61
N GLY A 191 2.76 12.79 23.04
CA GLY A 191 4.22 12.82 22.92
C GLY A 191 4.78 11.76 21.98
N LEU A 192 4.06 11.44 20.90
CA LEU A 192 4.49 10.41 19.95
C LEU A 192 5.70 10.88 19.11
N PRO A 193 6.69 10.01 18.86
CA PRO A 193 7.93 10.39 18.18
C PRO A 193 7.73 10.83 16.74
N GLN A 194 6.67 10.38 16.07
CA GLN A 194 6.40 10.72 14.68
C GLN A 194 5.89 12.14 14.44
N VAL A 195 5.53 12.91 15.48
CA VAL A 195 5.00 14.29 15.32
C VAL A 195 5.96 15.18 14.54
N SER A 196 7.24 15.18 14.90
CA SER A 196 8.26 15.96 14.19
C SER A 196 8.50 15.49 12.76
N GLN A 197 8.27 14.21 12.51
CA GLN A 197 8.38 13.62 11.16
C GLN A 197 7.16 13.99 10.30
N ILE A 198 5.96 14.07 10.89
CA ILE A 198 4.75 14.59 10.23
C ILE A 198 4.96 16.05 9.81
N GLU A 199 5.51 16.88 10.71
CA GLU A 199 5.83 18.27 10.38
C GLU A 199 6.85 18.38 9.25
N ARG A 200 7.90 17.55 9.28
CA ARG A 200 8.91 17.48 8.20
C ARG A 200 8.29 17.06 6.88
N ASP A 201 7.48 16.02 6.86
CA ASP A 201 6.72 15.55 5.69
C ASP A 201 5.80 16.64 5.14
N ALA A 202 5.22 17.48 6.01
CA ALA A 202 4.38 18.63 5.63
C ALA A 202 5.17 19.89 5.20
N GLY A 203 6.51 19.82 5.11
CA GLY A 203 7.37 20.94 4.70
C GLY A 203 7.94 21.73 5.88
N ASN A 204 8.21 21.07 7.01
CA ASN A 204 8.75 21.59 8.26
C ASN A 204 7.82 22.64 8.91
N CYS A 205 6.53 22.39 8.92
CA CYS A 205 5.55 23.32 9.48
C CYS A 205 4.40 22.59 10.18
N THR A 206 3.80 23.29 11.17
CA THR A 206 2.62 22.80 11.89
C THR A 206 1.33 22.97 11.08
N PRO A 207 0.23 22.30 11.43
CA PRO A 207 -1.07 22.47 10.76
C PRO A 207 -1.58 23.91 10.71
N ALA A 208 -1.28 24.69 11.73
CA ALA A 208 -1.69 26.09 11.80
C ALA A 208 -0.95 26.98 10.77
N VAL A 209 0.27 26.62 10.40
CA VAL A 209 1.12 27.36 9.46
C VAL A 209 0.90 26.90 8.02
N CYS A 210 0.77 25.59 7.80
CA CYS A 210 0.65 24.99 6.48
C CYS A 210 -0.63 24.11 6.35
N PRO A 211 -1.84 24.63 6.55
CA PRO A 211 -3.05 23.82 6.59
C PRO A 211 -3.28 23.03 5.29
N GLN A 212 -2.88 23.58 4.14
CA GLN A 212 -3.04 22.91 2.85
C GLN A 212 -2.13 21.67 2.75
N ALA A 213 -0.89 21.75 3.23
CA ALA A 213 0.02 20.60 3.22
C ALA A 213 -0.53 19.40 4.02
N TYR A 214 -1.23 19.67 5.11
CA TYR A 214 -1.93 18.65 5.90
C TYR A 214 -3.19 18.13 5.20
N ALA A 215 -3.97 19.02 4.58
CA ALA A 215 -5.14 18.61 3.80
C ALA A 215 -4.75 17.73 2.61
N ASP A 216 -3.68 18.07 1.90
CA ASP A 216 -3.17 17.28 0.78
C ASP A 216 -2.68 15.88 1.21
N ARG A 217 -2.43 15.67 2.49
CA ARG A 217 -2.02 14.39 3.08
C ARG A 217 -3.14 13.68 3.84
N SER A 218 -4.35 14.19 3.79
CA SER A 218 -5.50 13.66 4.53
C SER A 218 -6.46 12.93 3.59
N THR A 219 -6.55 11.62 3.69
CA THR A 219 -7.44 10.81 2.83
C THR A 219 -8.92 11.19 3.01
N VAL A 220 -9.31 11.71 4.18
CA VAL A 220 -10.64 12.32 4.41
C VAL A 220 -10.88 13.49 3.46
N ALA A 221 -9.90 14.39 3.30
CA ALA A 221 -10.01 15.53 2.39
C ALA A 221 -9.95 15.13 0.90
N LEU A 222 -9.41 13.95 0.64
CA LEU A 222 -9.19 13.42 -0.70
C LEU A 222 -10.21 12.34 -1.09
N ALA A 223 -11.25 12.09 -0.27
CA ALA A 223 -12.18 10.98 -0.44
C ALA A 223 -12.74 10.86 -1.87
N ALA A 224 -13.13 11.96 -2.50
CA ALA A 224 -13.64 12.00 -3.88
C ALA A 224 -12.56 11.76 -4.97
N LYS A 225 -11.28 11.62 -4.59
CA LYS A 225 -10.16 11.34 -5.50
C LYS A 225 -9.62 9.92 -5.35
N LEU A 226 -10.12 9.15 -4.38
CA LEU A 226 -9.65 7.79 -4.14
C LEU A 226 -10.11 6.86 -5.27
N SER A 227 -9.22 6.60 -6.22
CA SER A 227 -9.53 5.90 -7.47
C SER A 227 -9.55 4.37 -7.30
N ALA A 228 -10.42 3.85 -6.44
CA ALA A 228 -10.66 2.41 -6.28
C ALA A 228 -12.12 2.07 -6.58
N GLN A 229 -12.41 0.86 -7.07
CA GLN A 229 -13.80 0.41 -7.28
C GLN A 229 -14.56 0.30 -5.97
N ARG A 230 -13.86 -0.04 -4.87
CA ARG A 230 -14.39 -0.03 -3.52
C ARG A 230 -13.28 0.10 -2.48
N VAL A 231 -13.58 0.84 -1.41
CA VAL A 231 -12.70 1.03 -0.25
C VAL A 231 -13.18 0.12 0.89
N PHE A 232 -12.23 -0.58 1.53
CA PHE A 232 -12.48 -1.43 2.69
C PHE A 232 -11.73 -0.87 3.89
N LEU A 233 -12.48 -0.39 4.87
CA LEU A 233 -11.94 0.17 6.11
C LEU A 233 -12.02 -0.90 7.20
N VAL A 234 -10.90 -1.21 7.84
CA VAL A 234 -10.83 -2.18 8.94
C VAL A 234 -10.22 -1.51 10.14
N HIS A 235 -10.95 -1.39 11.25
CA HIS A 235 -10.45 -0.69 12.43
C HIS A 235 -10.96 -1.26 13.74
N GLY A 236 -10.12 -1.18 14.77
CA GLY A 236 -10.45 -1.60 16.12
C GLY A 236 -10.99 -0.46 16.99
N THR A 237 -12.00 -0.74 17.78
CA THR A 237 -12.60 0.28 18.65
C THR A 237 -11.75 0.65 19.85
N ALA A 238 -10.75 -0.16 20.19
CA ALA A 238 -9.82 0.03 21.29
C ALA A 238 -8.41 0.45 20.83
N ASP A 239 -8.29 1.02 19.62
CA ASP A 239 -7.01 1.46 19.07
C ASP A 239 -6.49 2.71 19.81
N PRO A 240 -5.34 2.62 20.54
CA PRO A 240 -4.79 3.74 21.29
C PRO A 240 -3.83 4.60 20.49
N ILE A 241 -3.44 4.21 19.28
CA ILE A 241 -2.42 4.89 18.45
C ILE A 241 -3.09 5.69 17.34
N VAL A 242 -3.97 5.07 16.57
CA VAL A 242 -4.81 5.73 15.58
C VAL A 242 -6.25 5.61 16.08
N PRO A 243 -6.83 6.69 16.63
CA PRO A 243 -8.20 6.62 17.13
C PRO A 243 -9.19 6.11 16.08
N TYR A 244 -10.09 5.22 16.47
CA TYR A 244 -11.14 4.64 15.61
C TYR A 244 -11.92 5.71 14.83
N GLN A 245 -11.99 6.94 15.36
CA GLN A 245 -12.61 8.09 14.72
C GLN A 245 -12.06 8.36 13.32
N HIS A 246 -10.77 8.09 13.07
CA HIS A 246 -10.18 8.26 11.73
C HIS A 246 -10.92 7.46 10.65
N SER A 247 -11.21 6.18 10.90
CA SER A 247 -11.99 5.38 9.94
C SER A 247 -13.45 5.80 9.85
N LEU A 248 -14.05 6.27 10.95
CA LEU A 248 -15.41 6.82 10.89
C LEU A 248 -15.49 8.10 10.05
N ASP A 249 -14.50 8.98 10.18
CA ASP A 249 -14.44 10.23 9.40
C ASP A 249 -14.21 9.94 7.91
N LEU A 250 -13.30 9.00 7.59
CA LEU A 250 -13.08 8.58 6.20
C LEU A 250 -14.33 7.91 5.61
N LYS A 251 -14.99 7.03 6.37
CA LYS A 251 -16.28 6.43 5.99
C LYS A 251 -17.32 7.50 5.62
N ASN A 252 -17.46 8.51 6.48
CA ASN A 252 -18.41 9.58 6.27
C ASN A 252 -18.05 10.43 5.03
N ALA A 253 -16.76 10.69 4.82
CA ALA A 253 -16.27 11.42 3.65
C ALA A 253 -16.49 10.63 2.34
N LEU A 254 -16.25 9.31 2.34
CA LEU A 254 -16.56 8.43 1.21
C LEU A 254 -18.06 8.42 0.89
N ALA A 255 -18.91 8.28 1.92
CA ALA A 255 -20.35 8.35 1.77
C ALA A 255 -20.81 9.68 1.17
N ALA A 256 -20.25 10.81 1.63
CA ALA A 256 -20.56 12.14 1.11
C ALA A 256 -20.08 12.34 -0.34
N ALA A 257 -18.98 11.69 -0.73
CA ALA A 257 -18.44 11.69 -2.08
C ALA A 257 -19.19 10.72 -3.02
N GLY A 258 -20.03 9.84 -2.49
CA GLY A 258 -20.70 8.79 -3.26
C GLY A 258 -19.79 7.60 -3.60
N GLU A 259 -18.66 7.48 -2.94
CA GLU A 259 -17.68 6.41 -3.17
C GLU A 259 -18.10 5.11 -2.46
N PRO A 260 -18.03 3.94 -3.13
CA PRO A 260 -18.40 2.67 -2.54
C PRO A 260 -17.42 2.26 -1.43
N TYR A 261 -17.97 1.88 -0.26
CA TYR A 261 -17.14 1.39 0.84
C TYR A 261 -17.73 0.19 1.57
N SER A 262 -16.88 -0.51 2.31
CA SER A 262 -17.25 -1.47 3.35
C SER A 262 -16.45 -1.18 4.62
N MET A 263 -17.10 -1.12 5.78
CA MET A 263 -16.48 -0.86 7.08
C MET A 263 -16.51 -2.10 7.94
N TYR A 264 -15.36 -2.51 8.46
CA TYR A 264 -15.19 -3.63 9.39
C TYR A 264 -14.77 -3.08 10.75
N THR A 265 -15.67 -3.09 11.69
CA THR A 265 -15.44 -2.67 13.08
C THR A 265 -15.08 -3.88 13.92
N VAL A 266 -13.88 -3.90 14.49
CA VAL A 266 -13.42 -4.95 15.39
C VAL A 266 -13.49 -4.45 16.83
N VAL A 267 -14.45 -4.95 17.62
CA VAL A 267 -14.56 -4.69 19.05
C VAL A 267 -13.66 -5.66 19.82
N THR A 268 -13.91 -6.94 19.63
CA THR A 268 -13.04 -8.04 20.06
C THR A 268 -12.93 -9.08 18.95
N GLY A 269 -11.80 -9.75 18.87
CA GLY A 269 -11.54 -10.79 17.88
C GLY A 269 -10.59 -11.85 18.42
N ARG A 270 -10.30 -12.87 17.62
CA ARG A 270 -9.32 -13.90 18.00
C ARG A 270 -7.92 -13.54 17.52
N GLY A 271 -6.94 -13.74 18.38
CA GLY A 271 -5.52 -13.74 18.03
C GLY A 271 -5.08 -15.07 17.41
N PRO A 272 -3.81 -15.17 16.98
CA PRO A 272 -3.26 -16.38 16.34
C PRO A 272 -3.31 -17.63 17.20
N ASP A 273 -3.28 -17.47 18.52
CA ASP A 273 -3.38 -18.52 19.54
C ASP A 273 -4.83 -18.86 19.95
N GLY A 274 -5.81 -18.24 19.30
CA GLY A 274 -7.24 -18.36 19.59
C GLY A 274 -7.69 -17.54 20.81
N ALA A 275 -6.82 -16.80 21.48
CA ALA A 275 -7.20 -15.90 22.56
C ALA A 275 -8.12 -14.78 22.06
N VAL A 276 -9.12 -14.43 22.85
CA VAL A 276 -9.99 -13.28 22.54
C VAL A 276 -9.29 -12.00 23.01
N LEU A 277 -9.05 -11.10 22.07
CA LEU A 277 -8.32 -9.86 22.27
C LEU A 277 -9.17 -8.66 21.83
N PRO A 278 -9.01 -7.49 22.45
CA PRO A 278 -9.64 -6.26 21.98
C PRO A 278 -9.08 -5.86 20.62
N GLY A 279 -9.91 -5.16 19.84
CA GLY A 279 -9.50 -4.56 18.58
C GLY A 279 -8.59 -3.36 18.80
N THR A 280 -7.29 -3.61 18.90
CA THR A 280 -6.23 -2.60 19.11
C THR A 280 -5.42 -2.37 17.84
N HIS A 281 -4.44 -1.46 17.91
CA HIS A 281 -3.56 -1.10 16.77
C HIS A 281 -2.59 -2.20 16.34
N TRP A 282 -2.19 -3.05 17.27
CA TRP A 282 -1.08 -4.00 17.07
C TRP A 282 -1.48 -5.20 16.22
N ILE A 283 -0.47 -5.95 15.77
CA ILE A 283 -0.68 -7.24 15.10
C ILE A 283 -1.59 -8.12 15.98
N GLY A 284 -2.79 -8.33 15.51
CA GLY A 284 -3.85 -8.99 16.24
C GLY A 284 -5.16 -8.98 15.46
N PRO A 285 -6.33 -9.00 16.12
CA PRO A 285 -7.61 -9.16 15.45
C PRO A 285 -7.89 -8.17 14.31
N VAL A 286 -7.48 -6.91 14.45
CA VAL A 286 -7.68 -5.87 13.43
C VAL A 286 -6.83 -6.15 12.18
N TRP A 287 -5.54 -6.45 12.38
CA TRP A 287 -4.62 -6.74 11.29
C TRP A 287 -5.04 -8.01 10.54
N PHE A 288 -5.38 -9.07 11.28
CA PHE A 288 -5.86 -10.33 10.69
C PHE A 288 -7.20 -10.15 9.96
N GLN A 289 -8.08 -9.29 10.45
CA GLN A 289 -9.31 -8.94 9.73
C GLN A 289 -9.00 -8.23 8.40
N GLY A 290 -8.02 -7.32 8.36
CA GLY A 290 -7.54 -6.70 7.13
C GLY A 290 -7.00 -7.73 6.13
N ALA A 291 -6.12 -8.62 6.58
CA ALA A 291 -5.61 -9.72 5.77
C ALA A 291 -6.74 -10.62 5.22
N CYS A 292 -7.76 -10.88 6.04
CA CYS A 292 -8.93 -11.66 5.64
C CYS A 292 -9.74 -11.00 4.53
N VAL A 293 -9.95 -9.68 4.61
CA VAL A 293 -10.62 -8.92 3.54
C VAL A 293 -9.82 -9.04 2.25
N VAL A 294 -8.49 -8.92 2.30
CA VAL A 294 -7.61 -9.10 1.14
C VAL A 294 -7.76 -10.50 0.54
N GLU A 295 -7.72 -11.54 1.35
CA GLU A 295 -7.88 -12.92 0.88
C GLU A 295 -9.26 -13.15 0.25
N ARG A 296 -10.35 -12.63 0.85
CA ARG A 296 -11.71 -12.72 0.29
C ARG A 296 -11.85 -11.99 -1.04
N LEU A 297 -11.23 -10.81 -1.19
CA LEU A 297 -11.22 -10.06 -2.44
C LEU A 297 -10.58 -10.87 -3.58
N LEU A 298 -9.50 -11.56 -3.28
CA LEU A 298 -8.75 -12.31 -4.28
C LEU A 298 -9.33 -13.70 -4.56
N THR A 299 -10.17 -14.22 -3.67
CA THR A 299 -10.91 -15.47 -3.86
C THR A 299 -12.36 -15.26 -4.32
N ASP A 300 -12.74 -14.01 -4.65
CA ASP A 300 -14.07 -13.61 -5.09
C ASP A 300 -15.19 -13.91 -4.07
N LEU A 301 -14.84 -13.95 -2.77
CA LEU A 301 -15.76 -14.16 -1.66
C LEU A 301 -16.15 -12.85 -0.95
N GLU A 302 -15.47 -11.74 -1.24
CA GLU A 302 -15.83 -10.44 -0.70
C GLU A 302 -16.87 -9.75 -1.59
N PRO A 303 -17.98 -9.28 -1.01
CA PRO A 303 -18.97 -8.52 -1.76
C PRO A 303 -18.42 -7.15 -2.20
N VAL A 304 -18.19 -6.98 -3.48
CA VAL A 304 -17.60 -5.75 -4.05
C VAL A 304 -18.65 -4.82 -4.65
N ASP A 305 -19.79 -5.33 -5.11
CA ASP A 305 -20.86 -4.56 -5.73
C ASP A 305 -21.93 -4.10 -4.73
N GLY A 306 -22.74 -3.12 -5.13
CA GLY A 306 -23.91 -2.66 -4.40
C GLY A 306 -23.59 -1.61 -3.32
N PRO A 307 -24.54 -1.37 -2.38
CA PRO A 307 -24.44 -0.26 -1.44
C PRO A 307 -23.28 -0.40 -0.45
N ALA A 308 -23.04 0.66 0.30
CA ALA A 308 -22.14 0.63 1.45
C ALA A 308 -22.55 -0.44 2.46
N ARG A 309 -21.56 -1.06 3.10
CA ARG A 309 -21.77 -2.13 4.09
C ARG A 309 -21.00 -1.83 5.37
N GLU A 310 -21.58 -2.25 6.47
CA GLU A 310 -20.93 -2.15 7.78
C GLU A 310 -21.02 -3.51 8.48
N TYR A 311 -19.86 -3.99 8.94
CA TYR A 311 -19.72 -5.27 9.62
C TYR A 311 -19.12 -5.05 11.00
N VAL A 312 -19.52 -5.87 11.95
CA VAL A 312 -19.03 -5.83 13.33
C VAL A 312 -18.56 -7.22 13.73
N THR A 313 -17.38 -7.32 14.29
CA THR A 313 -16.84 -8.49 14.95
C THR A 313 -16.67 -8.21 16.43
N ASP A 314 -17.43 -8.89 17.27
CA ASP A 314 -17.33 -8.88 18.73
C ASP A 314 -17.50 -10.29 19.26
N VAL A 315 -16.41 -11.00 19.42
CA VAL A 315 -16.39 -12.40 19.86
C VAL A 315 -16.97 -12.56 21.27
N LEU A 316 -16.76 -11.58 22.17
CA LEU A 316 -17.30 -11.63 23.53
C LEU A 316 -18.82 -11.47 23.55
N ALA A 317 -19.36 -10.68 22.65
CA ALA A 317 -20.81 -10.52 22.51
C ALA A 317 -21.46 -11.60 21.63
N GLY A 318 -20.67 -12.48 21.01
CA GLY A 318 -21.15 -13.47 20.05
C GLY A 318 -21.66 -12.87 18.74
N VAL A 319 -21.13 -11.71 18.36
CA VAL A 319 -21.48 -10.98 17.13
C VAL A 319 -20.37 -11.13 16.10
N ASP A 320 -20.71 -11.67 14.96
CA ASP A 320 -19.87 -11.61 13.77
C ASP A 320 -20.76 -11.50 12.53
N THR A 321 -20.78 -10.32 11.92
CA THR A 321 -21.58 -10.03 10.74
C THR A 321 -20.75 -10.00 9.46
N ALA A 322 -19.42 -10.18 9.57
CA ALA A 322 -18.53 -10.23 8.43
C ALA A 322 -18.81 -11.45 7.53
N PRO A 323 -18.52 -11.37 6.23
CA PRO A 323 -18.57 -12.54 5.35
C PRO A 323 -17.68 -13.67 5.87
N ALA A 324 -18.12 -14.91 5.65
CA ALA A 324 -17.34 -16.07 6.06
C ALA A 324 -15.93 -16.06 5.41
N PRO A 325 -14.88 -16.40 6.18
CA PRO A 325 -13.53 -16.47 5.65
C PRO A 325 -13.39 -17.62 4.65
N PRO A 326 -12.43 -17.52 3.70
CA PRO A 326 -12.05 -18.67 2.90
C PRO A 326 -11.51 -19.80 3.82
N PRO A 327 -11.64 -21.07 3.41
CA PRO A 327 -11.07 -22.18 4.18
C PRO A 327 -9.57 -22.00 4.42
N GLY A 328 -9.15 -22.06 5.69
CA GLY A 328 -7.75 -21.88 6.09
C GLY A 328 -7.23 -20.44 6.02
N ALA A 329 -8.12 -19.45 5.87
CA ALA A 329 -7.74 -18.04 5.86
C ALA A 329 -7.13 -17.58 7.19
N THR A 330 -6.34 -16.51 7.13
CA THR A 330 -5.67 -15.91 8.31
C THR A 330 -6.66 -15.47 9.38
N CYS A 331 -7.87 -15.09 9.00
CA CYS A 331 -8.94 -14.65 9.88
C CYS A 331 -9.81 -15.80 10.44
N ALA A 332 -9.56 -17.03 10.04
CA ALA A 332 -10.37 -18.18 10.46
C ALA A 332 -9.94 -18.78 11.82
N ALA A 333 -9.10 -18.07 12.55
CA ALA A 333 -8.63 -18.51 13.87
C ALA A 333 -9.62 -18.16 14.99
#